data_c2e33ac5379ea10fd1ecd32cafda12b0
#
_entry.id   c2e33ac5379ea10fd1ecd32cafda12b0
#
_cell.length_a   1.000
_cell.length_b   1.000
_cell.length_c   1.000
_cell.angle_alpha   90.00
_cell.angle_beta   90.00
_cell.angle_gamma   90.00
#
_symmetry.space_group_name_H-M   'P 1'
#
loop_
_entity.id
_entity.type
_entity.pdbx_description
1 polymer ?
#
loop_
_entity_poly.entity_id
_entity_poly.type
_entity_poly.pdbx_seq_one_letter_code
_entity_poly.pdbx_strand_id
1 'polypeptide(L)'
;MKKTNIPIYIMYLWAALVLAACTGDDDAAWPEGGVPLELYAAVEGYSSANAQTRATTENRWEGGEMVRLWIKNSISGSTDEIYTSVDSDGKLITNIDWTSSDEKKFINGVYPLLLNLGRFSVQADQRDKGYQDSDCMVAPSLRITVTSPDKTLVFRHVTAKVVVHLKVGNGVTDYELRTATVTFENLTCTGGNINLNNGTAGQVRPGTDHITPNEVTPAADEYVRTVRALLPPQDMSGRKFVKIVIGGKTFYYAPAAGEANFFSGKMYEYRLTVTSEG
;
A
#
# COMPACT_ATOMS: atom_id res chain seq x y z
N MET A 1 79.37 15.89 -15.37
CA MET A 1 78.22 15.53 -14.55
C MET A 1 78.26 16.27 -13.23
N LYS A 2 77.50 17.36 -13.02
CA LYS A 2 77.43 18.10 -11.78
C LYS A 2 76.27 17.55 -10.95
N LYS A 3 76.55 16.99 -9.79
CA LYS A 3 75.56 16.61 -8.80
C LYS A 3 75.12 17.85 -8.07
N THR A 4 73.90 18.24 -8.18
CA THR A 4 73.26 19.31 -7.39
C THR A 4 72.75 18.70 -6.09
N ASN A 5 73.36 19.07 -4.97
CA ASN A 5 72.88 18.76 -3.62
C ASN A 5 71.72 19.70 -3.29
N ILE A 6 70.54 19.15 -3.15
CA ILE A 6 69.38 19.86 -2.64
C ILE A 6 69.50 19.92 -1.12
N PRO A 7 69.48 21.10 -0.47
CA PRO A 7 69.70 21.18 0.95
C PRO A 7 68.52 20.61 1.73
N ILE A 8 68.83 19.77 2.70
CA ILE A 8 67.96 19.02 3.63
C ILE A 8 66.98 19.93 4.41
N TYR A 9 67.22 21.23 4.45
CA TYR A 9 66.37 22.22 5.19
C TYR A 9 64.99 22.46 4.55
N ILE A 10 64.75 22.10 3.31
CA ILE A 10 63.42 22.23 2.66
C ILE A 10 62.48 21.10 3.06
N MET A 11 63.05 19.98 3.52
CA MET A 11 62.24 18.81 3.94
C MET A 11 61.61 18.96 5.33
N TYR A 12 62.16 19.78 6.20
CA TYR A 12 61.60 20.06 7.53
C TYR A 12 60.51 21.14 7.56
N LEU A 13 60.44 21.98 6.54
CA LEU A 13 59.38 23.01 6.44
C LEU A 13 58.04 22.46 6.00
N TRP A 14 58.04 21.30 5.30
CA TRP A 14 56.81 20.62 4.88
C TRP A 14 56.22 19.69 5.94
N ALA A 15 57.04 19.23 6.89
CA ALA A 15 56.60 18.39 8.00
C ALA A 15 55.91 19.19 9.13
N ALA A 16 56.13 20.50 9.21
CA ALA A 16 55.49 21.36 10.22
C ALA A 16 54.12 21.92 9.80
N LEU A 17 53.72 21.81 8.52
CA LEU A 17 52.43 22.28 8.00
C LEU A 17 51.31 21.23 8.05
N VAL A 18 51.64 19.99 8.40
CA VAL A 18 50.65 18.88 8.43
C VAL A 18 50.08 18.64 9.84
N LEU A 19 50.61 19.31 10.87
CA LEU A 19 50.15 19.11 12.27
C LEU A 19 49.21 20.20 12.78
N ALA A 20 48.81 21.16 11.94
CA ALA A 20 47.89 22.25 12.35
C ALA A 20 46.45 22.07 11.80
N ALA A 21 46.10 20.88 11.30
CA ALA A 21 44.79 20.65 10.68
C ALA A 21 43.94 19.58 11.37
N CYS A 22 44.06 19.38 12.65
CA CYS A 22 43.18 18.51 13.44
C CYS A 22 43.00 18.99 14.86
N THR A 23 42.50 20.20 15.05
CA THR A 23 41.81 20.63 16.29
C THR A 23 40.76 21.67 15.89
N GLY A 24 39.85 21.29 15.08
CA GLY A 24 38.55 21.91 14.96
C GLY A 24 37.54 20.84 15.38
N ASP A 25 37.09 20.85 16.60
CA ASP A 25 35.74 20.50 16.92
C ASP A 25 34.85 21.50 16.14
N ASP A 26 34.77 21.31 14.84
CA ASP A 26 33.68 21.85 14.05
C ASP A 26 32.43 21.04 14.44
N ASP A 27 31.89 21.35 15.62
CA ASP A 27 30.45 21.30 15.83
C ASP A 27 29.88 22.25 14.76
N ALA A 28 29.74 21.73 13.53
CA ALA A 28 29.13 22.47 12.45
C ALA A 28 27.76 22.88 12.98
N ALA A 29 27.63 24.17 13.29
CA ALA A 29 26.38 24.69 13.83
C ALA A 29 25.23 24.25 12.94
N TRP A 30 24.18 23.72 13.56
CA TRP A 30 23.00 23.31 12.82
C TRP A 30 22.50 24.46 11.96
N PRO A 31 22.15 24.25 10.66
CA PRO A 31 21.77 25.34 9.77
C PRO A 31 20.62 26.18 10.33
N GLU A 32 20.76 27.50 10.30
CA GLU A 32 19.64 28.39 10.60
C GLU A 32 18.53 28.14 9.56
N GLY A 33 17.33 27.77 10.05
CA GLY A 33 16.20 27.40 9.19
C GLY A 33 15.98 25.89 9.09
N GLY A 34 16.87 25.07 9.65
CA GLY A 34 16.72 23.62 9.68
C GLY A 34 17.18 22.92 8.39
N VAL A 35 16.96 21.62 8.33
CA VAL A 35 17.22 20.76 7.16
C VAL A 35 15.89 20.20 6.71
N PRO A 36 15.49 20.33 5.44
CA PRO A 36 14.21 19.81 4.94
C PRO A 36 14.05 18.32 5.21
N LEU A 37 12.87 17.92 5.67
CA LEU A 37 12.48 16.52 5.81
C LEU A 37 12.11 15.96 4.45
N GLU A 38 12.96 15.13 3.89
CA GLU A 38 12.62 14.34 2.70
C GLU A 38 12.01 13.01 3.10
N LEU A 39 10.83 12.69 2.58
CA LEU A 39 10.10 11.44 2.81
C LEU A 39 9.70 10.81 1.49
N TYR A 40 9.62 9.50 1.51
CA TYR A 40 9.11 8.69 0.43
C TYR A 40 7.99 7.78 0.93
N ALA A 41 7.10 7.41 0.03
CA ALA A 41 6.02 6.46 0.26
C ALA A 41 6.14 5.30 -0.72
N ALA A 42 6.08 4.08 -0.22
CA ALA A 42 5.97 2.87 -1.02
C ALA A 42 4.66 2.15 -0.70
N VAL A 43 4.14 1.36 -1.63
CA VAL A 43 2.97 0.52 -1.41
C VAL A 43 3.43 -0.93 -1.27
N GLU A 44 3.09 -1.57 -0.15
CA GLU A 44 3.24 -3.03 0.00
C GLU A 44 2.06 -3.71 -0.70
N GLY A 45 2.34 -4.47 -1.76
CA GLY A 45 1.29 -5.11 -2.53
C GLY A 45 0.57 -6.21 -1.76
N TYR A 46 -0.60 -6.58 -2.28
CA TYR A 46 -1.35 -7.73 -1.77
C TYR A 46 -0.53 -9.00 -1.88
N SER A 47 -0.40 -9.74 -0.77
CA SER A 47 0.20 -11.06 -0.78
C SER A 47 -0.87 -12.13 -1.03
N SER A 48 -0.56 -13.15 -1.85
CA SER A 48 -1.48 -14.25 -2.07
C SER A 48 -1.81 -14.96 -0.77
N ALA A 49 -3.10 -15.21 -0.55
CA ALA A 49 -3.58 -16.07 0.54
C ALA A 49 -3.27 -17.54 0.25
N ASN A 50 -3.16 -17.92 -1.03
CA ASN A 50 -2.76 -19.24 -1.52
C ASN A 50 -1.38 -19.12 -2.14
N ALA A 51 -0.40 -19.92 -1.73
CA ALA A 51 1.04 -19.78 -1.95
C ALA A 51 1.57 -19.74 -3.41
N GLN A 52 0.78 -19.38 -4.42
CA GLN A 52 1.13 -19.52 -5.85
C GLN A 52 0.95 -18.30 -6.74
N THR A 53 0.79 -17.07 -6.25
CA THR A 53 0.56 -15.94 -7.16
C THR A 53 1.59 -14.83 -7.05
N ARG A 54 1.95 -14.30 -8.23
CA ARG A 54 2.91 -13.21 -8.45
C ARG A 54 2.39 -11.89 -7.90
N ALA A 55 3.31 -11.00 -7.50
CA ALA A 55 3.00 -9.61 -7.14
C ALA A 55 2.17 -8.93 -8.26
N THR A 56 1.13 -8.22 -7.86
CA THR A 56 0.26 -7.48 -8.78
C THR A 56 0.86 -6.12 -9.13
N THR A 57 0.45 -5.53 -10.26
CA THR A 57 0.90 -4.22 -10.76
C THR A 57 0.41 -3.03 -9.93
N GLU A 58 -0.34 -3.25 -8.85
CA GLU A 58 -0.96 -2.23 -8.00
C GLU A 58 -0.09 -1.83 -6.79
N ASN A 59 1.24 -1.98 -6.91
CA ASN A 59 2.17 -1.73 -5.81
C ASN A 59 2.91 -0.41 -5.98
N ARG A 60 2.29 0.58 -6.63
CA ARG A 60 2.92 1.87 -6.88
C ARG A 60 1.91 3.00 -6.80
N TRP A 61 2.42 4.18 -6.52
CA TRP A 61 1.70 5.43 -6.68
C TRP A 61 1.65 5.82 -8.16
N GLU A 62 0.52 6.36 -8.59
CA GLU A 62 0.35 6.88 -9.96
C GLU A 62 0.73 8.35 -10.05
N GLY A 63 0.74 9.04 -8.91
CA GLY A 63 1.05 10.45 -8.75
C GLY A 63 -0.18 11.33 -8.56
N GLY A 64 -0.15 12.11 -7.50
CA GLY A 64 -1.24 13.00 -7.10
C GLY A 64 -2.17 12.45 -6.02
N GLU A 65 -1.96 11.22 -5.57
CA GLU A 65 -2.73 10.67 -4.46
C GLU A 65 -2.46 11.45 -3.18
N MET A 66 -3.53 11.80 -2.48
CA MET A 66 -3.46 12.58 -1.25
C MET A 66 -3.44 11.67 -0.02
N VAL A 67 -2.42 11.85 0.80
CA VAL A 67 -2.24 11.12 2.07
C VAL A 67 -2.28 12.09 3.25
N ARG A 68 -2.63 11.57 4.42
CA ARG A 68 -2.53 12.27 5.69
C ARG A 68 -1.46 11.61 6.54
N LEU A 69 -0.55 12.43 7.06
CA LEU A 69 0.56 11.99 7.90
C LEU A 69 0.46 12.64 9.28
N TRP A 70 0.88 11.90 10.30
CA TRP A 70 1.16 12.41 11.64
C TRP A 70 2.63 12.27 11.91
N ILE A 71 3.30 13.39 12.18
CA ILE A 71 4.76 13.47 12.39
C ILE A 71 5.02 13.96 13.81
N LYS A 72 5.41 13.03 14.69
CA LYS A 72 5.75 13.34 16.06
C LYS A 72 7.24 13.63 16.19
N ASN A 73 7.55 14.81 16.75
CA ASN A 73 8.90 15.22 17.09
C ASN A 73 9.30 14.70 18.49
N SER A 74 10.50 14.09 18.60
CA SER A 74 10.98 13.52 19.86
C SER A 74 11.45 14.56 20.89
N ILE A 75 11.85 15.75 20.43
CA ILE A 75 12.38 16.81 21.30
C ILE A 75 11.24 17.64 21.86
N SER A 76 10.39 18.20 20.99
CA SER A 76 9.26 19.03 21.42
C SER A 76 8.09 18.20 21.96
N GLY A 77 7.99 16.91 21.58
CA GLY A 77 6.85 16.06 21.87
C GLY A 77 5.60 16.41 21.04
N SER A 78 5.66 17.47 20.21
CA SER A 78 4.55 17.87 19.33
C SER A 78 4.29 16.82 18.26
N THR A 79 3.05 16.82 17.75
CA THR A 79 2.67 16.03 16.60
C THR A 79 2.04 16.96 15.57
N ASP A 80 2.64 17.01 14.40
CA ASP A 80 2.13 17.75 13.27
C ASP A 80 1.24 16.81 12.43
N GLU A 81 0.08 17.28 12.03
CA GLU A 81 -0.80 16.61 11.09
C GLU A 81 -0.70 17.33 9.76
N ILE A 82 -0.24 16.63 8.72
CA ILE A 82 -0.08 17.19 7.39
C ILE A 82 -0.87 16.42 6.34
N TYR A 83 -1.29 17.15 5.33
CA TYR A 83 -1.99 16.66 4.15
C TYR A 83 -1.09 16.90 2.95
N THR A 84 -0.68 15.84 2.27
CA THR A 84 0.30 15.94 1.19
C THR A 84 -0.01 15.00 0.06
N SER A 85 0.53 15.31 -1.13
CA SER A 85 0.46 14.42 -2.28
C SER A 85 1.71 13.54 -2.36
N VAL A 86 1.51 12.36 -2.94
CA VAL A 86 2.59 11.46 -3.35
C VAL A 86 2.79 11.63 -4.85
N ASP A 87 4.03 11.76 -5.33
CA ASP A 87 4.31 11.73 -6.77
C ASP A 87 4.48 10.29 -7.29
N SER A 88 4.66 10.13 -8.61
CA SER A 88 4.83 8.82 -9.23
C SER A 88 6.10 8.06 -8.81
N ASP A 89 7.09 8.77 -8.26
CA ASP A 89 8.33 8.20 -7.72
C ASP A 89 8.21 7.88 -6.22
N GLY A 90 7.04 8.17 -5.63
CA GLY A 90 6.75 7.97 -4.22
C GLY A 90 7.25 9.10 -3.32
N LYS A 91 7.73 10.21 -3.84
CA LYS A 91 8.18 11.33 -3.02
C LYS A 91 6.99 12.09 -2.44
N LEU A 92 7.08 12.37 -1.13
CA LEU A 92 6.11 13.16 -0.39
C LEU A 92 6.57 14.61 -0.28
N ILE A 93 5.68 15.54 -0.57
CA ILE A 93 5.96 16.97 -0.43
C ILE A 93 5.70 17.38 1.02
N THR A 94 6.74 17.67 1.78
CA THR A 94 6.63 18.13 3.17
C THR A 94 7.19 19.54 3.31
N ASN A 95 6.54 20.36 4.16
CA ASN A 95 7.06 21.67 4.57
C ASN A 95 7.55 21.60 6.03
N ILE A 96 8.21 20.50 6.38
CA ILE A 96 8.72 20.24 7.72
C ILE A 96 10.23 20.10 7.64
N ASP A 97 10.90 20.71 8.60
CA ASP A 97 12.35 20.65 8.72
C ASP A 97 12.80 19.82 9.94
N TRP A 98 14.02 19.35 9.89
CA TRP A 98 14.75 18.93 11.05
C TRP A 98 15.27 20.16 11.78
N THR A 99 15.08 20.22 13.08
CA THR A 99 15.51 21.36 13.92
C THR A 99 16.81 21.09 14.68
N SER A 100 17.25 19.83 14.70
CA SER A 100 18.48 19.41 15.40
C SER A 100 18.95 18.05 14.85
N SER A 101 20.27 17.78 14.93
CA SER A 101 20.89 16.50 14.63
C SER A 101 20.36 15.35 15.51
N ASP A 102 19.97 15.65 16.74
CA ASP A 102 19.50 14.66 17.74
C ASP A 102 18.01 14.36 17.61
N GLU A 103 17.30 15.11 16.79
CA GLU A 103 15.88 14.95 16.59
C GLU A 103 15.54 13.60 15.97
N LYS A 104 14.48 12.98 16.50
CA LYS A 104 13.85 11.78 15.91
C LYS A 104 12.42 12.12 15.55
N LYS A 105 12.00 11.69 14.39
CA LYS A 105 10.59 11.78 13.97
C LYS A 105 9.96 10.39 13.94
N PHE A 106 8.72 10.31 14.43
CA PHE A 106 7.87 9.11 14.37
C PHE A 106 6.70 9.45 13.46
N ILE A 107 6.57 8.73 12.36
CA ILE A 107 5.67 9.11 11.28
C ILE A 107 4.70 7.95 10.99
N ASN A 108 3.40 8.25 10.99
CA ASN A 108 2.34 7.35 10.55
C ASN A 108 1.63 7.99 9.36
N GLY A 109 1.02 7.18 8.51
CA GLY A 109 0.27 7.69 7.37
C GLY A 109 -0.99 6.91 7.09
N VAL A 110 -1.95 7.55 6.42
CA VAL A 110 -3.17 6.91 5.92
C VAL A 110 -3.49 7.37 4.50
N TYR A 111 -4.07 6.48 3.72
CA TYR A 111 -4.66 6.71 2.42
C TYR A 111 -6.04 6.01 2.34
N PRO A 112 -7.06 6.61 1.74
CA PRO A 112 -7.11 8.00 1.29
C PRO A 112 -7.06 8.99 2.45
N LEU A 113 -6.85 10.26 2.11
CA LEU A 113 -6.73 11.40 3.02
C LEU A 113 -7.73 11.40 4.19
N LEU A 114 -9.00 11.06 3.94
CA LEU A 114 -10.09 11.08 4.91
C LEU A 114 -10.37 9.70 5.54
N LEU A 115 -9.44 8.74 5.43
CA LEU A 115 -9.63 7.42 6.02
C LEU A 115 -9.89 7.52 7.52
N ASN A 116 -11.03 6.96 7.95
CA ASN A 116 -11.39 6.90 9.36
C ASN A 116 -10.87 5.61 9.98
N LEU A 117 -10.00 5.73 10.98
CA LEU A 117 -9.36 4.58 11.64
C LEU A 117 -10.32 3.74 12.48
N GLY A 118 -11.41 4.34 12.98
CA GLY A 118 -12.41 3.63 13.75
C GLY A 118 -13.38 2.82 12.89
N ARG A 119 -13.65 3.29 11.68
CA ARG A 119 -14.58 2.66 10.74
C ARG A 119 -14.32 3.16 9.33
N PHE A 120 -14.04 2.29 8.40
CA PHE A 120 -13.90 2.63 7.00
C PHE A 120 -14.97 1.94 6.15
N SER A 121 -15.12 2.36 4.90
CA SER A 121 -16.04 1.71 3.97
C SER A 121 -15.41 1.60 2.59
N VAL A 122 -15.76 0.54 1.88
CA VAL A 122 -15.47 0.38 0.46
C VAL A 122 -16.71 0.74 -0.36
N GLN A 123 -16.52 1.10 -1.62
CA GLN A 123 -17.63 1.41 -2.53
C GLN A 123 -18.41 0.15 -2.88
N ALA A 124 -19.73 0.25 -2.93
CA ALA A 124 -20.60 -0.83 -3.40
C ALA A 124 -20.51 -1.01 -4.92
N ASP A 125 -20.28 0.06 -5.66
CA ASP A 125 -19.92 0.01 -7.08
C ASP A 125 -18.42 0.26 -7.22
N GLN A 126 -17.67 -0.80 -7.53
CA GLN A 126 -16.22 -0.74 -7.68
C GLN A 126 -15.77 -0.71 -9.15
N ARG A 127 -16.67 -0.45 -10.07
CA ARG A 127 -16.30 -0.19 -11.46
C ARG A 127 -15.50 1.12 -11.54
N ASP A 128 -14.63 1.23 -12.50
CA ASP A 128 -13.84 2.42 -12.76
C ASP A 128 -13.13 2.95 -11.50
N LYS A 129 -13.41 4.19 -11.11
CA LYS A 129 -12.84 4.83 -9.93
C LYS A 129 -13.26 4.19 -8.60
N GLY A 130 -14.42 3.54 -8.54
CA GLY A 130 -14.91 2.94 -7.30
C GLY A 130 -13.96 1.89 -6.72
N TYR A 131 -13.18 1.21 -7.57
CA TYR A 131 -12.14 0.29 -7.11
C TYR A 131 -10.99 1.04 -6.42
N GLN A 132 -10.48 2.11 -7.03
CA GLN A 132 -9.42 2.96 -6.44
C GLN A 132 -9.91 3.65 -5.16
N ASP A 133 -11.15 4.16 -5.16
CA ASP A 133 -11.76 4.83 -4.00
C ASP A 133 -12.01 3.85 -2.83
N SER A 134 -11.98 2.54 -3.08
CA SER A 134 -12.08 1.48 -2.07
C SER A 134 -10.73 1.07 -1.50
N ASP A 135 -9.63 1.53 -2.06
CA ASP A 135 -8.29 1.14 -1.63
C ASP A 135 -7.86 1.95 -0.40
N CYS A 136 -8.06 1.34 0.75
CA CYS A 136 -7.67 1.92 2.03
C CYS A 136 -6.32 1.36 2.47
N MET A 137 -5.38 2.26 2.76
CA MET A 137 -4.02 1.88 3.19
C MET A 137 -3.57 2.66 4.42
N VAL A 138 -2.69 2.07 5.20
CA VAL A 138 -2.02 2.73 6.32
C VAL A 138 -0.53 2.43 6.31
N ALA A 139 0.27 3.42 6.69
CA ALA A 139 1.69 3.27 6.97
C ALA A 139 1.88 3.19 8.49
N PRO A 140 2.32 2.02 9.03
CA PRO A 140 2.73 1.89 10.42
C PRO A 140 3.87 2.84 10.78
N SER A 141 4.06 3.06 12.07
CA SER A 141 5.03 4.04 12.56
C SER A 141 6.45 3.77 12.05
N LEU A 142 6.98 4.73 11.31
CA LEU A 142 8.37 4.81 10.89
C LEU A 142 9.12 5.75 11.85
N ARG A 143 10.21 5.26 12.43
CA ARG A 143 11.13 6.10 13.23
C ARG A 143 12.36 6.42 12.41
N ILE A 144 12.64 7.71 12.23
CA ILE A 144 13.79 8.20 11.47
C ILE A 144 14.55 9.29 12.23
N THR A 145 15.79 9.50 11.80
CA THR A 145 16.68 10.61 12.14
C THR A 145 17.08 11.34 10.86
N VAL A 146 17.75 12.47 10.97
CA VAL A 146 18.26 13.19 9.81
C VAL A 146 19.23 12.32 8.98
N THR A 147 20.01 11.47 9.64
CA THR A 147 21.00 10.57 9.01
C THR A 147 20.46 9.20 8.62
N SER A 148 19.16 8.93 8.83
CA SER A 148 18.56 7.65 8.41
C SER A 148 18.72 7.46 6.90
N PRO A 149 19.31 6.32 6.45
CA PRO A 149 19.54 6.06 5.03
C PRO A 149 18.24 5.80 4.27
N ASP A 150 17.23 5.28 4.96
CA ASP A 150 15.90 5.04 4.41
C ASP A 150 14.87 5.85 5.20
N LYS A 151 14.08 6.62 4.47
CA LYS A 151 12.99 7.46 4.98
C LYS A 151 11.69 7.14 4.24
N THR A 152 11.48 5.88 3.93
CA THR A 152 10.32 5.39 3.17
C THR A 152 9.22 4.88 4.09
N LEU A 153 8.03 5.50 4.00
CA LEU A 153 6.81 5.01 4.62
C LEU A 153 6.22 3.90 3.75
N VAL A 154 6.05 2.71 4.32
CA VAL A 154 5.44 1.59 3.60
C VAL A 154 3.96 1.52 3.93
N PHE A 155 3.11 1.87 2.96
CA PHE A 155 1.67 1.80 3.06
C PHE A 155 1.19 0.37 2.79
N ARG A 156 0.35 -0.15 3.68
CA ARG A 156 -0.22 -1.50 3.65
C ARG A 156 -1.72 -1.43 3.46
N HIS A 157 -2.26 -2.26 2.58
CA HIS A 157 -3.69 -2.36 2.36
C HIS A 157 -4.41 -2.91 3.59
N VAL A 158 -5.45 -2.23 4.05
CA VAL A 158 -6.32 -2.69 5.14
C VAL A 158 -7.48 -3.53 4.64
N THR A 159 -7.72 -3.52 3.33
CA THR A 159 -8.71 -4.35 2.64
C THR A 159 -8.12 -5.70 2.24
N ALA A 160 -8.99 -6.68 1.98
CA ALA A 160 -8.68 -7.89 1.23
C ALA A 160 -9.02 -7.67 -0.24
N LYS A 161 -8.24 -8.26 -1.15
CA LYS A 161 -8.50 -8.26 -2.59
C LYS A 161 -9.06 -9.61 -3.00
N VAL A 162 -10.20 -9.61 -3.68
CA VAL A 162 -10.80 -10.81 -4.26
C VAL A 162 -10.77 -10.70 -5.77
N VAL A 163 -10.30 -11.77 -6.42
CA VAL A 163 -10.24 -11.90 -7.88
C VAL A 163 -11.01 -13.17 -8.26
N VAL A 164 -11.94 -13.05 -9.22
CA VAL A 164 -12.71 -14.18 -9.73
C VAL A 164 -12.50 -14.30 -11.24
N HIS A 165 -11.95 -15.42 -11.63
CA HIS A 165 -11.76 -15.81 -13.02
C HIS A 165 -12.90 -16.72 -13.45
N LEU A 166 -13.59 -16.38 -14.54
CA LEU A 166 -14.73 -17.10 -15.05
C LEU A 166 -14.37 -17.83 -16.34
N LYS A 167 -14.65 -19.11 -16.37
CA LYS A 167 -14.45 -20.01 -17.50
C LYS A 167 -15.76 -20.61 -17.93
N VAL A 168 -15.92 -20.79 -19.22
CA VAL A 168 -17.09 -21.46 -19.81
C VAL A 168 -17.04 -22.96 -19.54
N GLY A 169 -18.16 -23.48 -19.08
CA GLY A 169 -18.43 -24.91 -18.97
C GLY A 169 -19.55 -25.37 -19.88
N ASN A 170 -20.04 -26.60 -19.68
CA ASN A 170 -21.04 -27.19 -20.52
C ASN A 170 -22.35 -26.38 -20.53
N GLY A 171 -22.88 -26.13 -21.76
CA GLY A 171 -24.18 -25.49 -21.95
C GLY A 171 -24.20 -23.97 -21.70
N VAL A 172 -23.03 -23.33 -21.59
CA VAL A 172 -22.87 -21.88 -21.58
C VAL A 172 -21.92 -21.46 -22.69
N THR A 173 -22.19 -20.35 -23.35
CA THR A 173 -21.36 -19.81 -24.42
C THR A 173 -20.45 -18.67 -23.88
N ASP A 174 -19.35 -18.38 -24.59
CA ASP A 174 -18.49 -17.25 -24.33
C ASP A 174 -19.27 -15.93 -24.29
N TYR A 175 -20.18 -15.73 -25.22
CA TYR A 175 -21.00 -14.53 -25.31
C TYR A 175 -21.89 -14.34 -24.07
N GLU A 176 -22.56 -15.40 -23.65
CA GLU A 176 -23.43 -15.37 -22.47
C GLU A 176 -22.64 -15.04 -21.21
N LEU A 177 -21.42 -15.62 -21.05
CA LEU A 177 -20.58 -15.35 -19.88
C LEU A 177 -19.97 -13.93 -19.91
N ARG A 178 -19.62 -13.41 -21.09
CA ARG A 178 -19.16 -12.01 -21.26
C ARG A 178 -20.24 -11.00 -20.90
N THR A 179 -21.50 -11.30 -21.19
CA THR A 179 -22.65 -10.41 -20.94
C THR A 179 -23.34 -10.67 -19.60
N ALA A 180 -22.87 -11.67 -18.83
CA ALA A 180 -23.43 -12.00 -17.52
C ALA A 180 -23.31 -10.83 -16.53
N THR A 181 -24.29 -10.67 -15.64
CA THR A 181 -24.14 -9.82 -14.48
C THR A 181 -23.42 -10.59 -13.37
N VAL A 182 -22.33 -10.03 -12.86
CA VAL A 182 -21.55 -10.60 -11.75
C VAL A 182 -21.60 -9.63 -10.57
N THR A 183 -21.98 -10.13 -9.40
CA THR A 183 -21.98 -9.35 -8.14
C THR A 183 -21.42 -10.20 -7.00
N PHE A 184 -20.79 -9.56 -6.03
CA PHE A 184 -20.41 -10.18 -4.75
C PHE A 184 -21.47 -9.82 -3.73
N GLU A 185 -22.09 -10.81 -3.09
CA GLU A 185 -23.29 -10.64 -2.27
C GLU A 185 -23.11 -11.17 -0.84
N ASN A 186 -24.04 -10.81 0.03
CA ASN A 186 -24.12 -11.25 1.43
C ASN A 186 -22.88 -10.89 2.25
N LEU A 187 -22.22 -9.78 1.91
CA LEU A 187 -21.05 -9.24 2.58
C LEU A 187 -21.39 -7.95 3.33
N THR A 188 -20.41 -7.32 3.96
CA THR A 188 -20.51 -5.93 4.41
C THR A 188 -19.47 -5.06 3.74
N CYS A 189 -19.87 -3.86 3.30
CA CYS A 189 -18.97 -2.85 2.73
C CYS A 189 -18.30 -1.99 3.82
N THR A 190 -18.68 -2.14 5.07
CA THR A 190 -18.12 -1.39 6.18
C THR A 190 -17.13 -2.23 6.98
N GLY A 191 -15.90 -1.73 7.10
CA GLY A 191 -14.82 -2.35 7.85
C GLY A 191 -14.78 -1.93 9.31
N GLY A 192 -14.07 -2.72 10.10
CA GLY A 192 -13.82 -2.47 11.52
C GLY A 192 -12.68 -1.50 11.79
N ASN A 193 -12.25 -1.43 13.05
CA ASN A 193 -11.15 -0.58 13.48
C ASN A 193 -9.84 -0.97 12.78
N ILE A 194 -9.08 0.04 12.39
CA ILE A 194 -7.76 -0.10 11.78
C ILE A 194 -6.69 0.03 12.88
N ASN A 195 -5.78 -0.92 12.92
CA ASN A 195 -4.62 -0.90 13.80
C ASN A 195 -3.42 -0.28 13.06
N LEU A 196 -3.08 0.96 13.42
CA LEU A 196 -1.94 1.68 12.84
C LEU A 196 -0.57 1.03 13.12
N ASN A 197 -0.44 0.19 14.16
CA ASN A 197 0.86 -0.40 14.50
C ASN A 197 1.27 -1.51 13.52
N ASN A 198 0.32 -2.20 12.94
CA ASN A 198 0.58 -3.34 12.04
C ASN A 198 -0.06 -3.21 10.66
N GLY A 199 -0.87 -2.17 10.42
CA GLY A 199 -1.52 -1.93 9.13
C GLY A 199 -2.67 -2.90 8.82
N THR A 200 -3.36 -3.43 9.83
CA THR A 200 -4.49 -4.35 9.63
C THR A 200 -5.80 -3.77 10.13
N ALA A 201 -6.90 -4.23 9.56
CA ALA A 201 -8.24 -3.96 10.07
C ALA A 201 -8.82 -5.19 10.79
N GLY A 202 -9.63 -4.93 11.82
CA GLY A 202 -10.39 -5.98 12.50
C GLY A 202 -11.41 -6.62 11.57
N GLN A 203 -11.60 -7.94 11.71
CA GLN A 203 -12.66 -8.65 10.99
C GLN A 203 -14.04 -8.19 11.42
N VAL A 204 -14.96 -8.12 10.45
CA VAL A 204 -16.36 -7.78 10.67
C VAL A 204 -17.26 -8.97 10.29
N ARG A 205 -18.49 -8.96 10.78
CA ARG A 205 -19.48 -9.94 10.38
C ARG A 205 -20.05 -9.58 9.01
N PRO A 206 -20.14 -10.56 8.08
CA PRO A 206 -20.81 -10.33 6.81
C PRO A 206 -22.28 -9.91 7.03
N GLY A 207 -22.74 -8.95 6.22
CA GLY A 207 -24.08 -8.42 6.22
C GLY A 207 -24.92 -8.90 5.03
N THR A 208 -25.66 -7.96 4.45
CA THR A 208 -26.52 -8.15 3.28
C THR A 208 -26.15 -7.20 2.15
N ASP A 209 -25.00 -6.52 2.25
CA ASP A 209 -24.53 -5.64 1.19
C ASP A 209 -24.07 -6.46 -0.02
N HIS A 210 -23.90 -5.77 -1.13
CA HIS A 210 -23.34 -6.33 -2.35
C HIS A 210 -22.30 -5.37 -2.96
N ILE A 211 -21.40 -5.91 -3.77
CA ILE A 211 -20.43 -5.16 -4.56
C ILE A 211 -20.59 -5.51 -6.02
N THR A 212 -20.71 -4.49 -6.87
CA THR A 212 -20.49 -4.61 -8.31
C THR A 212 -18.99 -4.52 -8.55
N PRO A 213 -18.31 -5.62 -8.92
CA PRO A 213 -16.85 -5.66 -9.00
C PRO A 213 -16.32 -4.91 -10.23
N ASN A 214 -15.05 -4.55 -10.17
CA ASN A 214 -14.28 -4.02 -11.29
C ASN A 214 -13.93 -5.15 -12.26
N GLU A 215 -14.05 -4.90 -13.55
CA GLU A 215 -13.65 -5.83 -14.60
C GLU A 215 -12.21 -5.57 -15.03
N VAL A 216 -11.45 -6.64 -15.25
CA VAL A 216 -10.06 -6.57 -15.71
C VAL A 216 -9.82 -7.55 -16.83
N THR A 217 -8.78 -7.30 -17.62
CA THR A 217 -8.33 -8.23 -18.66
C THR A 217 -7.99 -9.59 -18.06
N PRO A 218 -8.54 -10.69 -18.56
CA PRO A 218 -8.18 -12.03 -18.08
C PRO A 218 -6.68 -12.29 -18.18
N ALA A 219 -6.13 -12.94 -17.16
CA ALA A 219 -4.70 -13.26 -17.07
C ALA A 219 -4.27 -14.43 -17.97
N ALA A 220 -5.22 -15.23 -18.47
CA ALA A 220 -4.99 -16.36 -19.36
C ALA A 220 -6.18 -16.56 -20.34
N ASP A 221 -5.90 -17.10 -21.51
CA ASP A 221 -6.89 -17.30 -22.60
C ASP A 221 -8.04 -18.25 -22.22
N GLU A 222 -7.84 -19.10 -21.23
CA GLU A 222 -8.90 -20.01 -20.76
C GLU A 222 -10.03 -19.29 -20.01
N TYR A 223 -9.80 -18.04 -19.56
CA TYR A 223 -10.81 -17.25 -18.86
C TYR A 223 -11.47 -16.26 -19.79
N VAL A 224 -12.78 -16.34 -19.84
CA VAL A 224 -13.59 -15.44 -20.67
C VAL A 224 -13.74 -14.07 -20.01
N ARG A 225 -13.74 -14.05 -18.68
CA ARG A 225 -13.94 -12.84 -17.89
C ARG A 225 -13.19 -12.92 -16.56
N THR A 226 -12.65 -11.80 -16.11
CA THR A 226 -12.05 -11.67 -14.78
C THR A 226 -12.60 -10.41 -14.12
N VAL A 227 -13.07 -10.56 -12.89
CA VAL A 227 -13.56 -9.46 -12.05
C VAL A 227 -12.81 -9.44 -10.72
N ARG A 228 -12.69 -8.25 -10.13
CA ARG A 228 -12.00 -8.05 -8.84
C ARG A 228 -12.73 -7.04 -7.97
N ALA A 229 -12.58 -7.19 -6.66
CA ALA A 229 -13.07 -6.21 -5.70
C ALA A 229 -12.18 -6.15 -4.46
N LEU A 230 -12.25 -5.02 -3.76
CA LEU A 230 -11.67 -4.79 -2.45
C LEU A 230 -12.77 -4.90 -1.39
N LEU A 231 -12.52 -5.69 -0.36
CA LEU A 231 -13.48 -5.95 0.71
C LEU A 231 -12.85 -5.69 2.07
N PRO A 232 -13.64 -5.23 3.06
CA PRO A 232 -13.22 -5.29 4.45
C PRO A 232 -12.94 -6.74 4.87
N PRO A 233 -11.98 -6.99 5.79
CA PRO A 233 -11.75 -8.31 6.35
C PRO A 233 -13.02 -8.92 6.95
N GLN A 234 -13.45 -10.08 6.45
CA GLN A 234 -14.66 -10.80 6.86
C GLN A 234 -14.60 -12.25 6.41
N ASP A 235 -15.37 -13.13 7.04
CA ASP A 235 -15.45 -14.56 6.68
C ASP A 235 -16.71 -14.83 5.83
N MET A 236 -16.50 -15.15 4.56
CA MET A 236 -17.54 -15.46 3.57
C MET A 236 -17.71 -16.97 3.36
N SER A 237 -17.03 -17.82 4.15
CA SER A 237 -17.11 -19.29 4.04
C SER A 237 -18.55 -19.78 4.18
N GLY A 238 -18.99 -20.63 3.27
CA GLY A 238 -20.34 -21.20 3.25
C GLY A 238 -21.47 -20.25 2.86
N ARG A 239 -21.16 -18.98 2.52
CA ARG A 239 -22.17 -18.01 2.10
C ARG A 239 -22.27 -17.96 0.58
N LYS A 240 -23.48 -17.69 0.04
CA LYS A 240 -23.68 -17.40 -1.39
C LYS A 240 -22.98 -16.08 -1.73
N PHE A 241 -21.71 -16.17 -2.11
CA PHE A 241 -20.82 -15.02 -2.22
C PHE A 241 -20.77 -14.44 -3.64
N VAL A 242 -20.46 -15.27 -4.65
CA VAL A 242 -20.43 -14.79 -6.03
C VAL A 242 -21.74 -15.15 -6.70
N LYS A 243 -22.48 -14.14 -7.14
CA LYS A 243 -23.70 -14.29 -7.93
C LYS A 243 -23.42 -14.00 -9.40
N ILE A 244 -23.87 -14.88 -10.26
CA ILE A 244 -23.76 -14.75 -11.72
C ILE A 244 -25.15 -14.91 -12.31
N VAL A 245 -25.58 -13.93 -13.13
CA VAL A 245 -26.87 -13.97 -13.82
C VAL A 245 -26.64 -14.07 -15.32
N ILE A 246 -27.12 -15.16 -15.95
CA ILE A 246 -26.98 -15.45 -17.37
C ILE A 246 -28.34 -15.81 -17.93
N GLY A 247 -28.82 -15.10 -18.96
CA GLY A 247 -30.09 -15.41 -19.63
C GLY A 247 -31.31 -15.47 -18.70
N GLY A 248 -31.28 -14.67 -17.60
CA GLY A 248 -32.33 -14.67 -16.57
C GLY A 248 -32.19 -15.79 -15.52
N LYS A 249 -31.25 -16.71 -15.67
CA LYS A 249 -30.92 -17.72 -14.63
C LYS A 249 -29.88 -17.15 -13.68
N THR A 250 -30.02 -17.50 -12.40
CA THR A 250 -29.11 -17.05 -11.34
C THR A 250 -28.32 -18.22 -10.76
N PHE A 251 -27.00 -18.07 -10.71
CA PHE A 251 -26.07 -19.04 -10.14
C PHE A 251 -25.35 -18.40 -8.96
N TYR A 252 -24.97 -19.21 -7.98
CA TYR A 252 -24.22 -18.76 -6.81
C TYR A 252 -23.03 -19.68 -6.56
N TYR A 253 -21.88 -19.06 -6.31
CA TYR A 253 -20.75 -19.74 -5.71
C TYR A 253 -20.69 -19.44 -4.22
N ALA A 254 -20.55 -20.48 -3.42
CA ALA A 254 -20.34 -20.41 -1.96
C ALA A 254 -18.99 -21.07 -1.64
N PRO A 255 -17.97 -20.29 -1.21
CA PRO A 255 -16.68 -20.85 -0.83
C PRO A 255 -16.82 -21.87 0.31
N ALA A 256 -16.01 -22.91 0.29
CA ALA A 256 -15.98 -23.88 1.41
C ALA A 256 -15.43 -23.25 2.70
N ALA A 257 -15.57 -23.96 3.79
CA ALA A 257 -15.05 -23.52 5.09
C ALA A 257 -13.53 -23.27 5.02
N GLY A 258 -13.10 -22.08 5.44
CA GLY A 258 -11.70 -21.67 5.44
C GLY A 258 -11.19 -21.10 4.11
N GLU A 259 -11.94 -21.19 3.01
CA GLU A 259 -11.50 -20.68 1.70
C GLU A 259 -11.74 -19.18 1.50
N ALA A 260 -12.63 -18.59 2.29
CA ALA A 260 -13.01 -17.17 2.17
C ALA A 260 -12.95 -16.40 3.48
N ASN A 261 -12.00 -16.73 4.33
CA ASN A 261 -11.68 -15.94 5.52
C ASN A 261 -10.73 -14.81 5.10
N PHE A 262 -11.28 -13.65 4.82
CA PHE A 262 -10.57 -12.53 4.23
C PHE A 262 -9.83 -11.71 5.29
N PHE A 263 -8.54 -11.43 5.02
CA PHE A 263 -7.66 -10.63 5.89
C PHE A 263 -7.06 -9.45 5.13
N SER A 264 -6.71 -8.39 5.88
CA SER A 264 -6.01 -7.20 5.34
C SER A 264 -4.76 -7.59 4.55
N GLY A 265 -4.54 -6.93 3.41
CA GLY A 265 -3.36 -7.10 2.57
C GLY A 265 -3.24 -8.47 1.89
N LYS A 266 -4.28 -9.30 1.93
CA LYS A 266 -4.31 -10.62 1.30
C LYS A 266 -5.15 -10.61 0.03
N MET A 267 -4.68 -11.38 -0.98
CA MET A 267 -5.40 -11.61 -2.22
C MET A 267 -5.93 -13.04 -2.26
N TYR A 268 -7.19 -13.18 -2.66
CA TYR A 268 -7.91 -14.45 -2.80
C TYR A 268 -8.36 -14.60 -4.25
N GLU A 269 -7.94 -15.68 -4.89
CA GLU A 269 -8.27 -15.98 -6.28
C GLU A 269 -9.20 -17.17 -6.36
N TYR A 270 -10.31 -17.01 -7.10
CA TYR A 270 -11.27 -18.05 -7.40
C TYR A 270 -11.30 -18.30 -8.90
N ARG A 271 -11.29 -19.58 -9.30
CA ARG A 271 -11.38 -20.03 -10.68
C ARG A 271 -12.67 -20.82 -10.83
N LEU A 272 -13.69 -20.18 -11.40
CA LEU A 272 -15.03 -20.74 -11.49
C LEU A 272 -15.35 -21.16 -12.92
N THR A 273 -15.73 -22.42 -13.11
CA THR A 273 -16.32 -22.90 -14.38
C THR A 273 -17.82 -22.81 -14.27
N VAL A 274 -18.44 -22.01 -15.15
CA VAL A 274 -19.89 -21.76 -15.16
C VAL A 274 -20.54 -22.71 -16.14
N THR A 275 -21.46 -23.55 -15.66
CA THR A 275 -22.26 -24.50 -16.50
C THR A 275 -23.73 -24.11 -16.52
N SER A 276 -24.51 -24.64 -17.43
CA SER A 276 -25.95 -24.38 -17.49
C SER A 276 -26.75 -24.97 -16.31
N GLU A 277 -26.09 -25.82 -15.51
CA GLU A 277 -26.68 -26.49 -14.33
C GLU A 277 -26.21 -25.87 -13.01
N GLY A 278 -25.20 -24.98 -13.03
CA GLY A 278 -24.65 -24.28 -11.86
C GLY A 278 -23.16 -24.47 -11.68
#